data_9e4a1cbf09ccd0b1a524791b93526016
#
_entry.id   9e4a1cbf09ccd0b1a524791b93526016
#
_cell.length_a   1.000
_cell.length_b   1.000
_cell.length_c   1.000
_cell.angle_alpha   90.00
_cell.angle_beta   90.00
_cell.angle_gamma   90.00
#
_symmetry.space_group_name_H-M   'P 1'
#
loop_
_entity.id
_entity.type
_entity.pdbx_description
1 polymer ?
#
loop_
_entity_poly.entity_id
_entity_poly.type
_entity_poly.pdbx_seq_one_letter_code
_entity_poly.pdbx_strand_id
1 'polypeptide(L)'
;MDHQQVLKNEIKQYLVSKNCEKTYYHCMEVGEYAYQLGEKYLTSPEKVSIAGYLHDISAIYPNNQRISVAQKYGIELNEAEMAFPMIIHQKISKSIAKMDFGIEDNEILSAIECHTT
;
A
#
# COMPACT_ATOMS: atom_id res chain seq x y z
N MET A 1 12.11 -10.17 -17.43
CA MET A 1 11.18 -9.08 -17.05
C MET A 1 11.59 -8.53 -15.70
N ASP A 2 11.60 -7.21 -15.58
CA ASP A 2 11.95 -6.51 -14.37
C ASP A 2 10.94 -6.82 -13.25
N HIS A 3 11.42 -7.09 -12.04
CA HIS A 3 10.55 -7.36 -10.88
C HIS A 3 9.57 -6.22 -10.62
N GLN A 4 10.00 -4.98 -10.80
CA GLN A 4 9.11 -3.82 -10.63
C GLN A 4 7.99 -3.79 -11.67
N GLN A 5 8.29 -4.17 -12.90
CA GLN A 5 7.27 -4.22 -13.94
C GLN A 5 6.23 -5.30 -13.66
N VAL A 6 6.65 -6.45 -13.14
CA VAL A 6 5.74 -7.52 -12.72
C VAL A 6 4.84 -7.02 -11.60
N LEU A 7 5.43 -6.37 -10.59
CA LEU A 7 4.66 -5.83 -9.47
C LEU A 7 3.65 -4.77 -9.93
N LYS A 8 4.06 -3.86 -10.80
CA LYS A 8 3.16 -2.83 -11.35
C LYS A 8 1.96 -3.45 -12.06
N ASN A 9 2.20 -4.51 -12.84
CA ASN A 9 1.14 -5.21 -13.54
C ASN A 9 0.18 -5.89 -12.58
N GLU A 10 0.69 -6.49 -11.51
CA GLU A 10 -0.14 -7.11 -10.48
C GLU A 10 -1.00 -6.08 -9.75
N ILE A 11 -0.43 -4.92 -9.42
CA ILE A 11 -1.16 -3.83 -8.79
C ILE A 11 -2.25 -3.32 -9.73
N LYS A 12 -1.93 -3.16 -11.00
CA LYS A 12 -2.91 -2.73 -12.01
C LYS A 12 -4.11 -3.66 -12.06
N GLN A 13 -3.85 -4.96 -12.17
CA GLN A 13 -4.92 -5.96 -12.23
C GLN A 13 -5.76 -5.93 -10.94
N TYR A 14 -5.10 -5.83 -9.81
CA TYR A 14 -5.77 -5.81 -8.51
C TYR A 14 -6.71 -4.61 -8.39
N LEU A 15 -6.22 -3.41 -8.70
CA LEU A 15 -7.01 -2.19 -8.55
C LEU A 15 -8.07 -2.03 -9.63
N VAL A 16 -7.74 -2.33 -10.88
CA VAL A 16 -8.69 -2.19 -11.99
C VAL A 16 -9.84 -3.19 -11.84
N SER A 17 -9.55 -4.42 -11.43
CA SER A 17 -10.59 -5.43 -11.22
C SER A 17 -11.57 -5.04 -10.13
N LYS A 18 -11.21 -4.09 -9.27
CA LYS A 18 -12.07 -3.59 -8.19
C LYS A 18 -12.57 -2.16 -8.44
N ASN A 19 -12.49 -1.71 -9.69
CA ASN A 19 -12.95 -0.40 -10.14
C ASN A 19 -12.21 0.77 -9.46
N CYS A 20 -10.91 0.57 -9.15
CA CYS A 20 -10.08 1.58 -8.50
C CYS A 20 -8.99 2.12 -9.42
N GLU A 21 -9.34 2.43 -10.67
CA GLU A 21 -8.38 2.90 -11.67
C GLU A 21 -7.69 4.20 -11.28
N LYS A 22 -8.43 5.14 -10.67
CA LYS A 22 -7.85 6.41 -10.22
C LYS A 22 -6.77 6.17 -9.17
N THR A 23 -7.00 5.23 -8.27
CA THR A 23 -6.02 4.84 -7.26
C THR A 23 -4.79 4.23 -7.93
N TYR A 24 -4.97 3.43 -8.97
CA TYR A 24 -3.84 2.88 -9.72
C TYR A 24 -2.92 3.99 -10.25
N TYR A 25 -3.48 5.00 -10.91
CA TYR A 25 -2.69 6.10 -11.46
C TYR A 25 -1.99 6.89 -10.35
N HIS A 26 -2.68 7.15 -9.24
CA HIS A 26 -2.09 7.80 -8.07
C HIS A 26 -0.92 7.00 -7.51
N CYS A 27 -1.09 5.69 -7.34
CA CYS A 27 -0.02 4.82 -6.83
C CYS A 27 1.20 4.81 -7.74
N MET A 28 0.99 4.79 -9.05
CA MET A 28 2.11 4.84 -10.00
C MET A 28 2.88 6.15 -9.91
N GLU A 29 2.17 7.27 -9.80
CA GLU A 29 2.82 8.59 -9.63
C GLU A 29 3.64 8.66 -8.36
N VAL A 30 3.07 8.20 -7.24
CA VAL A 30 3.76 8.22 -5.95
C VAL A 30 4.99 7.31 -5.97
N GLY A 31 4.86 6.13 -6.55
CA GLY A 31 5.98 5.18 -6.63
C GLY A 31 7.13 5.72 -7.47
N GLU A 32 6.83 6.35 -8.59
CA GLU A 32 7.86 6.94 -9.46
C GLU A 32 8.53 8.14 -8.80
N TYR A 33 7.75 8.97 -8.13
CA TYR A 33 8.30 10.11 -7.38
C TYR A 33 9.21 9.61 -6.24
N ALA A 34 8.78 8.58 -5.53
CA ALA A 34 9.57 7.97 -4.47
C ALA A 34 10.89 7.40 -5.01
N TYR A 35 10.86 6.80 -6.20
CA TYR A 35 12.09 6.29 -6.85
C TYR A 35 13.09 7.44 -7.09
N GLN A 36 12.62 8.55 -7.64
CA GLN A 36 13.45 9.72 -7.89
C GLN A 36 14.04 10.29 -6.59
N LEU A 37 13.24 10.36 -5.54
CA LEU A 37 13.73 10.79 -4.23
C LEU A 37 14.77 9.84 -3.67
N GLY A 38 14.57 8.54 -3.83
CA GLY A 38 15.53 7.53 -3.39
C GLY A 38 16.88 7.69 -4.07
N GLU A 39 16.88 7.94 -5.38
CA GLU A 39 18.11 8.21 -6.13
C GLU A 39 18.82 9.46 -5.62
N LYS A 40 18.06 10.52 -5.40
CA LYS A 40 18.61 11.81 -4.98
C LYS A 40 19.24 11.76 -3.60
N TYR A 41 18.65 11.01 -2.66
CA TYR A 41 19.08 11.00 -1.27
C TYR A 41 19.88 9.74 -0.89
N LEU A 42 20.38 9.02 -1.89
CA LEU A 42 21.25 7.84 -1.70
C LEU A 42 20.64 6.75 -0.81
N THR A 43 19.32 6.64 -0.84
CA THR A 43 18.62 5.52 -0.24
C THR A 43 18.28 4.50 -1.33
N SER A 44 17.68 3.36 -0.97
CA SER A 44 17.29 2.35 -1.95
C SER A 44 16.09 2.83 -2.78
N PRO A 45 16.28 3.24 -4.05
CA PRO A 45 15.15 3.73 -4.86
C PRO A 45 14.09 2.65 -5.08
N GLU A 46 14.52 1.40 -5.21
CA GLU A 46 13.59 0.29 -5.45
C GLU A 46 12.67 0.06 -4.27
N LYS A 47 13.22 0.05 -3.04
CA LYS A 47 12.41 -0.18 -1.84
C LYS A 47 11.41 0.94 -1.61
N VAL A 48 11.83 2.20 -1.74
CA VAL A 48 10.91 3.31 -1.53
C VAL A 48 9.86 3.40 -2.62
N SER A 49 10.19 3.03 -3.86
CA SER A 49 9.20 3.01 -4.93
C SER A 49 8.15 1.92 -4.71
N ILE A 50 8.56 0.73 -4.26
CA ILE A 50 7.61 -0.36 -3.96
C ILE A 50 6.65 0.09 -2.87
N ALA A 51 7.15 0.72 -1.80
CA ALA A 51 6.30 1.26 -0.76
C ALA A 51 5.32 2.30 -1.31
N GLY A 52 5.79 3.17 -2.20
CA GLY A 52 4.94 4.17 -2.85
C GLY A 52 3.85 3.55 -3.71
N TYR A 53 4.18 2.52 -4.49
CA TYR A 53 3.21 1.82 -5.33
C TYR A 53 2.12 1.13 -4.51
N LEU A 54 2.41 0.70 -3.29
CA LEU A 54 1.49 -0.07 -2.47
C LEU A 54 0.85 0.73 -1.33
N HIS A 55 1.22 2.00 -1.15
CA HIS A 55 0.78 2.77 0.03
C HIS A 55 -0.73 2.92 0.17
N ASP A 56 -1.46 2.98 -0.93
CA ASP A 56 -2.92 3.16 -0.94
C ASP A 56 -3.67 1.96 -1.50
N ILE A 57 -3.05 0.77 -1.49
CA ILE A 57 -3.70 -0.42 -2.04
C ILE A 57 -5.01 -0.76 -1.31
N SER A 58 -5.16 -0.31 -0.06
CA SER A 58 -6.38 -0.52 0.73
C SER A 58 -7.58 0.29 0.24
N ALA A 59 -7.39 1.17 -0.73
CA ALA A 59 -8.49 1.98 -1.28
C ALA A 59 -9.62 1.14 -1.89
N ILE A 60 -9.39 -0.14 -2.16
CA ILE A 60 -10.44 -1.06 -2.61
C ILE A 60 -11.52 -1.27 -1.56
N TYR A 61 -11.25 -0.94 -0.29
CA TYR A 61 -12.19 -1.10 0.81
C TYR A 61 -12.69 0.26 1.29
N PRO A 62 -14.02 0.52 1.22
CA PRO A 62 -14.56 1.78 1.76
C PRO A 62 -14.50 1.81 3.29
N ASN A 63 -14.62 3.00 3.86
CA ASN A 63 -14.48 3.20 5.31
C ASN A 63 -15.39 2.31 6.14
N ASN A 64 -16.62 2.06 5.67
CA ASN A 64 -17.58 1.25 6.41
C ASN A 64 -17.24 -0.25 6.44
N GLN A 65 -16.24 -0.68 5.68
CA GLN A 65 -15.80 -2.08 5.66
C GLN A 65 -14.42 -2.27 6.33
N ARG A 66 -13.73 -1.20 6.67
CA ARG A 66 -12.33 -1.28 7.12
C ARG A 66 -12.15 -2.02 8.45
N ILE A 67 -13.08 -1.88 9.39
CA ILE A 67 -13.00 -2.61 10.67
C ILE A 67 -13.10 -4.12 10.40
N SER A 68 -14.08 -4.54 9.62
CA SER A 68 -14.27 -5.93 9.23
C SER A 68 -13.05 -6.51 8.51
N VAL A 69 -12.52 -5.74 7.56
CA VAL A 69 -11.34 -6.14 6.78
C VAL A 69 -10.11 -6.27 7.68
N ALA A 70 -9.90 -5.31 8.58
CA ALA A 70 -8.79 -5.36 9.52
C ALA A 70 -8.87 -6.62 10.39
N GLN A 71 -10.04 -6.96 10.88
CA GLN A 71 -10.27 -8.18 11.67
C GLN A 71 -9.96 -9.43 10.85
N LYS A 72 -10.34 -9.44 9.58
CA LYS A 72 -10.04 -10.55 8.67
C LYS A 72 -8.54 -10.77 8.49
N TYR A 73 -7.75 -9.69 8.45
CA TYR A 73 -6.29 -9.76 8.36
C TYR A 73 -5.61 -9.98 9.71
N GLY A 74 -6.37 -10.10 10.80
CA GLY A 74 -5.81 -10.32 12.13
C GLY A 74 -5.18 -9.08 12.76
N ILE A 75 -5.58 -7.89 12.32
CA ILE A 75 -5.08 -6.62 12.84
C ILE A 75 -5.80 -6.27 14.13
N GLU A 76 -5.04 -6.02 15.21
CA GLU A 76 -5.62 -5.52 16.46
C GLU A 76 -5.89 -4.03 16.34
N LEU A 77 -7.11 -3.62 16.68
CA LEU A 77 -7.55 -2.24 16.59
C LEU A 77 -7.70 -1.62 17.97
N ASN A 78 -7.26 -0.36 18.10
CA ASN A 78 -7.46 0.41 19.33
C ASN A 78 -8.79 1.18 19.25
N GLU A 79 -9.14 1.87 20.33
CA GLU A 79 -10.40 2.62 20.41
C GLU A 79 -10.50 3.71 19.35
N ALA A 80 -9.40 4.41 19.06
CA ALA A 80 -9.40 5.47 18.06
C ALA A 80 -9.67 4.92 16.68
N GLU A 81 -9.07 3.77 16.34
CA GLU A 81 -9.27 3.11 15.05
C GLU A 81 -10.70 2.60 14.90
N MET A 82 -11.29 2.09 15.96
CA MET A 82 -12.70 1.67 15.95
C MET A 82 -13.66 2.85 15.76
N ALA A 83 -13.33 4.00 16.34
CA ALA A 83 -14.13 5.23 16.23
C ALA A 83 -13.95 5.92 14.88
N PHE A 84 -12.75 5.86 14.31
CA PHE A 84 -12.41 6.54 13.07
C PHE A 84 -11.75 5.57 12.08
N PRO A 85 -12.54 4.71 11.41
CA PRO A 85 -11.98 3.66 10.54
C PRO A 85 -11.10 4.16 9.41
N MET A 86 -11.19 5.43 9.05
CA MET A 86 -10.34 6.00 7.99
C MET A 86 -8.85 5.93 8.31
N ILE A 87 -8.48 5.89 9.60
CA ILE A 87 -7.06 5.83 9.99
C ILE A 87 -6.48 4.42 9.92
N ILE A 88 -7.29 3.42 9.61
CA ILE A 88 -6.85 2.03 9.50
C ILE A 88 -6.17 1.74 8.15
N HIS A 89 -6.36 2.59 7.15
CA HIS A 89 -5.96 2.29 5.76
C HIS A 89 -4.49 1.89 5.62
N GLN A 90 -3.60 2.48 6.40
CA GLN A 90 -2.17 2.17 6.33
C GLN A 90 -1.88 0.74 6.80
N LYS A 91 -2.52 0.32 7.88
CA LYS A 91 -2.36 -1.04 8.39
C LYS A 91 -2.94 -2.08 7.42
N ILE A 92 -4.06 -1.76 6.80
CA ILE A 92 -4.67 -2.64 5.80
C ILE A 92 -3.77 -2.72 4.56
N SER A 93 -3.24 -1.60 4.08
CA SER A 93 -2.32 -1.59 2.93
C SER A 93 -1.08 -2.44 3.21
N LYS A 94 -0.51 -2.34 4.41
CA LYS A 94 0.62 -3.18 4.82
C LYS A 94 0.25 -4.67 4.77
N SER A 95 -0.92 -5.03 5.30
CA SER A 95 -1.38 -6.43 5.32
C SER A 95 -1.62 -6.96 3.92
N ILE A 96 -2.21 -6.16 3.04
CA ILE A 96 -2.42 -6.53 1.63
C ILE A 96 -1.06 -6.75 0.95
N ALA A 97 -0.12 -5.84 1.15
CA ALA A 97 1.22 -5.95 0.57
C ALA A 97 1.90 -7.25 1.01
N LYS A 98 1.82 -7.59 2.28
CA LYS A 98 2.42 -8.80 2.83
C LYS A 98 1.71 -10.06 2.36
N MET A 99 0.39 -10.10 2.47
CA MET A 99 -0.40 -11.31 2.24
C MET A 99 -0.76 -11.53 0.78
N ASP A 100 -1.14 -10.49 0.07
CA ASP A 100 -1.62 -10.60 -1.31
C ASP A 100 -0.52 -10.39 -2.34
N PHE A 101 0.52 -9.64 -2.03
CA PHE A 101 1.64 -9.35 -2.93
C PHE A 101 2.95 -10.01 -2.52
N GLY A 102 2.98 -10.70 -1.39
CA GLY A 102 4.15 -11.45 -0.96
C GLY A 102 5.35 -10.61 -0.54
N ILE A 103 5.13 -9.37 -0.12
CA ILE A 103 6.22 -8.50 0.35
C ILE A 103 6.65 -8.95 1.74
N GLU A 104 7.91 -9.33 1.88
CA GLU A 104 8.48 -9.79 3.15
C GLU A 104 9.48 -8.80 3.76
N ASP A 105 9.95 -7.82 2.98
CA ASP A 105 10.93 -6.84 3.44
C ASP A 105 10.29 -5.90 4.47
N ASN A 106 10.80 -5.95 5.70
CA ASN A 106 10.25 -5.16 6.80
C ASN A 106 10.41 -3.65 6.60
N GLU A 107 11.43 -3.22 5.89
CA GLU A 107 11.62 -1.80 5.58
C GLU A 107 10.51 -1.30 4.66
N ILE A 108 10.15 -2.09 3.66
CA ILE A 108 9.06 -1.76 2.73
C ILE A 108 7.73 -1.75 3.49
N LEU A 109 7.45 -2.79 4.26
CA LEU A 109 6.21 -2.90 5.03
C LEU A 109 6.05 -1.77 6.04
N SER A 110 7.14 -1.41 6.72
CA SER A 110 7.14 -0.31 7.68
C SER A 110 6.89 1.02 6.99
N ALA A 111 7.47 1.24 5.81
CA ALA A 111 7.24 2.46 5.03
C ALA A 111 5.78 2.59 4.60
N ILE A 112 5.14 1.50 4.22
CA ILE A 112 3.71 1.50 3.86
C ILE A 112 2.86 1.86 5.08
N GLU A 113 3.14 1.27 6.22
CA GLU A 113 2.37 1.49 7.45
C GLU A 113 2.52 2.90 8.00
N CYS A 114 3.69 3.50 7.84
CA CYS A 114 4.01 4.78 8.47
C CYS A 114 3.83 6.00 7.56
N HIS A 115 3.37 5.82 6.31
CA HIS A 115 3.20 6.97 5.45
C HIS A 115 2.09 7.89 5.97
N THR A 116 2.31 9.19 5.83
CA THR A 116 1.30 10.20 6.16
C THR A 116 0.86 10.86 4.87
N THR A 117 -0.36 10.76 4.54
CA THR A 117 -0.90 11.44 3.36
C THR A 117 -1.34 12.82 3.68
#